data_2a462fbcf4717a98c148d6be09e38d59
#
_entry.id   2a462fbcf4717a98c148d6be09e38d59
#
_cell.length_a   1.000
_cell.length_b   1.000
_cell.length_c   1.000
_cell.angle_alpha   90.00
_cell.angle_beta   90.00
_cell.angle_gamma   90.00
#
_symmetry.space_group_name_H-M   'P 1'
#
loop_
_entity.id
_entity.type
_entity.pdbx_description
1 polymer ?
#
loop_
_entity_poly.entity_id
_entity_poly.type
_entity_poly.pdbx_seq_one_letter_code
_entity_poly.pdbx_strand_id
1 'polypeptide(L)'
;MQEKDVGISKGDINMEEKIVHVLNVMSEYLSIAQMKKLQEVILQTFAENEAEKAEIANDKFLEMFLDAKTIEGCSERTIKYYRETVQHLLSQTETSVRKITTEEIREYLSDYQKLNNCSNVTIDNVRRNISSFFSWLEEEDYILKSPMRRIHKIKTKTVVKSVISDEGIEKLRDNCNEKRDLAIIDLLYSTGIRVGELVNLNIDDIDLEGRECIVYGKGDKERRVYFDAKAKVHLKDYINTRTDKNEALFVTLDAPHDRLKISGVEIRLRKLGRKLSLERIHPHKFRRSMATRAIDKGMPIEQVQKILGHSQIDTTMQYAMVNQNNVKTAHQKYLA
;
A
#
# COMPACT_ATOMS: atom_id res chain seq x y z
N MET A 1 -14.69 -62.55 -10.06
CA MET A 1 -13.72 -62.16 -9.01
C MET A 1 -13.15 -60.83 -9.45
N GLN A 2 -13.60 -59.75 -8.85
CA GLN A 2 -13.14 -58.37 -9.12
C GLN A 2 -12.13 -58.01 -8.04
N GLU A 3 -10.92 -57.79 -8.44
CA GLU A 3 -9.91 -57.14 -7.58
C GLU A 3 -10.25 -55.66 -7.43
N LYS A 4 -10.42 -55.25 -6.20
CA LYS A 4 -10.55 -53.84 -5.83
C LYS A 4 -9.16 -53.23 -5.70
N ASP A 5 -8.80 -52.37 -6.64
CA ASP A 5 -7.69 -51.45 -6.49
C ASP A 5 -7.97 -50.49 -5.31
N VAL A 6 -7.20 -50.66 -4.23
CA VAL A 6 -7.19 -49.74 -3.12
C VAL A 6 -6.16 -48.66 -3.45
N GLY A 7 -6.61 -47.54 -3.98
CA GLY A 7 -5.81 -46.37 -4.20
C GLY A 7 -5.29 -45.80 -2.86
N ILE A 8 -4.02 -46.02 -2.57
CA ILE A 8 -3.32 -45.39 -1.43
C ILE A 8 -3.16 -43.89 -1.76
N SER A 9 -3.91 -43.08 -1.07
CA SER A 9 -3.73 -41.64 -0.99
C SER A 9 -2.27 -41.32 -0.61
N LYS A 10 -1.59 -40.47 -1.40
CA LYS A 10 -0.32 -39.86 -1.03
C LYS A 10 -0.58 -38.81 0.07
N GLY A 11 -0.90 -39.29 1.26
CA GLY A 11 -0.98 -38.49 2.49
C GLY A 11 0.37 -38.55 3.23
N ASP A 12 0.69 -37.50 3.86
CA ASP A 12 1.87 -37.18 4.64
C ASP A 12 2.56 -38.37 5.27
N ILE A 13 3.73 -38.73 4.72
CA ILE A 13 4.66 -39.66 5.36
C ILE A 13 5.14 -38.99 6.64
N ASN A 14 4.78 -39.53 7.80
CA ASN A 14 5.18 -39.03 9.10
C ASN A 14 6.71 -38.90 9.18
N MET A 15 7.23 -37.94 9.94
CA MET A 15 8.67 -37.68 10.10
C MET A 15 9.42 -38.94 10.54
N GLU A 16 8.80 -39.74 11.41
CA GLU A 16 9.34 -41.04 11.85
C GLU A 16 9.54 -42.01 10.68
N GLU A 17 8.60 -42.10 9.76
CA GLU A 17 8.72 -42.94 8.56
C GLU A 17 9.84 -42.50 7.64
N LYS A 18 10.08 -41.17 7.54
CA LYS A 18 11.21 -40.63 6.75
C LYS A 18 12.54 -40.95 7.39
N ILE A 19 12.64 -40.85 8.71
CA ILE A 19 13.87 -41.22 9.47
C ILE A 19 14.16 -42.73 9.29
N VAL A 20 13.11 -43.56 9.47
CA VAL A 20 13.22 -44.99 9.26
C VAL A 20 13.66 -45.32 7.82
N HIS A 21 13.10 -44.65 6.84
CA HIS A 21 13.47 -44.81 5.44
C HIS A 21 14.96 -44.45 5.20
N VAL A 22 15.42 -43.32 5.72
CA VAL A 22 16.83 -42.90 5.62
C VAL A 22 17.75 -43.92 6.28
N LEU A 23 17.42 -44.37 7.50
CA LEU A 23 18.20 -45.39 8.21
C LEU A 23 18.23 -46.71 7.45
N ASN A 24 17.13 -47.16 6.87
CA ASN A 24 17.08 -48.37 6.07
C ASN A 24 17.96 -48.27 4.82
N VAL A 25 17.89 -47.18 4.08
CA VAL A 25 18.73 -46.97 2.89
C VAL A 25 20.22 -46.93 3.27
N MET A 26 20.58 -46.22 4.34
CA MET A 26 21.96 -46.06 4.76
C MET A 26 22.54 -47.34 5.39
N SER A 27 21.71 -48.27 5.84
CA SER A 27 22.17 -49.56 6.41
C SER A 27 22.93 -50.45 5.41
N GLU A 28 22.72 -50.26 4.10
CA GLU A 28 23.45 -50.96 3.04
C GLU A 28 24.87 -50.42 2.82
N TYR A 29 25.16 -49.21 3.29
CA TYR A 29 26.39 -48.49 3.00
C TYR A 29 27.26 -48.24 4.24
N LEU A 30 26.71 -48.35 5.45
CA LEU A 30 27.38 -48.01 6.70
C LEU A 30 27.56 -49.23 7.59
N SER A 31 28.69 -49.27 8.30
CA SER A 31 28.95 -50.27 9.35
C SER A 31 28.00 -50.06 10.55
N ILE A 32 27.79 -51.07 11.36
CA ILE A 32 26.94 -51.04 12.54
C ILE A 32 27.28 -49.87 13.49
N ALA A 33 28.57 -49.58 13.68
CA ALA A 33 29.03 -48.47 14.51
C ALA A 33 28.68 -47.10 13.90
N GLN A 34 28.80 -46.96 12.58
CA GLN A 34 28.43 -45.73 11.85
C GLN A 34 26.92 -45.53 11.81
N MET A 35 26.15 -46.62 11.65
CA MET A 35 24.68 -46.57 11.73
C MET A 35 24.18 -46.11 13.11
N LYS A 36 24.80 -46.62 14.18
CA LYS A 36 24.47 -46.20 15.53
C LYS A 36 24.75 -44.71 15.74
N LYS A 37 25.88 -44.24 15.22
CA LYS A 37 26.22 -42.80 15.30
C LYS A 37 25.32 -41.94 14.46
N LEU A 38 24.94 -42.38 13.25
CA LEU A 38 23.98 -41.69 12.41
C LEU A 38 22.60 -41.57 13.09
N GLN A 39 22.13 -42.68 13.71
CA GLN A 39 20.89 -42.69 14.44
C GLN A 39 20.90 -41.74 15.66
N GLU A 40 22.00 -41.73 16.43
CA GLU A 40 22.20 -40.79 17.52
C GLU A 40 22.14 -39.33 17.05
N VAL A 41 22.87 -38.99 15.99
CA VAL A 41 22.89 -37.64 15.42
C VAL A 41 21.53 -37.23 14.90
N ILE A 42 20.80 -38.10 14.16
CA ILE A 42 19.46 -37.84 13.69
C ILE A 42 18.54 -37.58 14.86
N LEU A 43 18.49 -38.50 15.84
CA LEU A 43 17.60 -38.35 17.01
C LEU A 43 17.95 -37.11 17.83
N GLN A 44 19.22 -36.80 18.04
CA GLN A 44 19.66 -35.59 18.76
C GLN A 44 19.26 -34.32 17.99
N THR A 45 19.55 -34.27 16.67
CA THR A 45 19.20 -33.09 15.83
C THR A 45 17.68 -32.83 15.78
N PHE A 46 16.87 -33.90 15.74
CA PHE A 46 15.44 -33.75 15.73
C PHE A 46 14.85 -33.50 17.13
N ALA A 47 15.44 -34.06 18.20
CA ALA A 47 15.03 -33.78 19.58
C ALA A 47 15.41 -32.34 20.01
N GLU A 48 16.59 -31.85 19.64
CA GLU A 48 17.00 -30.46 19.88
C GLU A 48 16.10 -29.49 19.08
N ASN A 49 15.76 -29.82 17.84
CA ASN A 49 14.80 -29.05 17.05
C ASN A 49 13.37 -29.04 17.63
N GLU A 50 12.93 -30.09 18.32
CA GLU A 50 11.63 -30.08 18.97
C GLU A 50 11.65 -29.42 20.36
N ALA A 51 12.73 -29.50 21.11
CA ALA A 51 12.89 -28.88 22.41
C ALA A 51 13.17 -27.35 22.31
N GLU A 52 13.95 -26.90 21.33
CA GLU A 52 14.13 -25.46 21.03
C GLU A 52 12.89 -24.82 20.38
N LYS A 53 12.05 -25.61 19.79
CA LYS A 53 10.73 -25.21 19.27
C LYS A 53 9.65 -25.35 20.33
N ALA A 54 9.92 -24.96 21.58
CA ALA A 54 8.85 -24.65 22.53
C ALA A 54 7.81 -23.84 21.75
N GLU A 55 6.58 -24.29 21.73
CA GLU A 55 5.48 -23.84 20.88
C GLU A 55 5.31 -22.32 20.96
N ILE A 56 6.04 -21.60 20.08
CA ILE A 56 5.90 -20.15 20.00
C ILE A 56 4.47 -19.90 19.55
N ALA A 57 3.70 -19.23 20.38
CA ALA A 57 2.32 -18.88 20.07
C ALA A 57 2.26 -18.02 18.79
N ASN A 58 1.22 -18.18 18.00
CA ASN A 58 1.01 -17.42 16.77
C ASN A 58 1.12 -15.91 16.96
N ASP A 59 0.61 -15.39 18.10
CA ASP A 59 0.68 -13.97 18.45
C ASP A 59 2.12 -13.49 18.65
N LYS A 60 2.99 -14.33 19.20
CA LYS A 60 4.41 -13.98 19.36
C LYS A 60 5.13 -13.86 18.03
N PHE A 61 4.83 -14.70 17.06
CA PHE A 61 5.35 -14.55 15.69
C PHE A 61 4.88 -13.26 15.04
N LEU A 62 3.63 -12.86 15.28
CA LEU A 62 3.11 -11.59 14.79
C LEU A 62 3.90 -10.42 15.38
N GLU A 63 4.09 -10.37 16.71
CA GLU A 63 4.84 -9.28 17.35
C GLU A 63 6.29 -9.21 16.84
N MET A 64 6.99 -10.33 16.75
CA MET A 64 8.37 -10.40 16.22
C MET A 64 8.43 -9.89 14.76
N PHE A 65 7.48 -10.25 13.92
CA PHE A 65 7.36 -9.72 12.57
C PHE A 65 7.17 -8.21 12.54
N LEU A 66 6.30 -7.68 13.39
CA LEU A 66 6.02 -6.25 13.46
C LEU A 66 7.22 -5.45 13.96
N ASP A 67 7.96 -6.00 14.94
CA ASP A 67 9.21 -5.42 15.43
C ASP A 67 10.27 -5.38 14.32
N ALA A 68 10.44 -6.49 13.59
CA ALA A 68 11.35 -6.53 12.45
C ALA A 68 10.99 -5.47 11.40
N LYS A 69 9.70 -5.34 11.04
CA LYS A 69 9.23 -4.33 10.08
C LYS A 69 9.37 -2.89 10.60
N THR A 70 9.32 -2.70 11.91
CA THR A 70 9.56 -1.40 12.55
C THR A 70 11.04 -1.01 12.42
N ILE A 71 11.95 -1.95 12.69
CA ILE A 71 13.41 -1.75 12.51
C ILE A 71 13.76 -1.48 11.04
N GLU A 72 13.06 -2.13 10.09
CA GLU A 72 13.19 -1.86 8.65
C GLU A 72 12.68 -0.46 8.23
N GLY A 73 12.13 0.35 9.15
CA GLY A 73 11.66 1.71 8.90
C GLY A 73 10.26 1.79 8.29
N CYS A 74 9.44 0.77 8.47
CA CYS A 74 8.03 0.85 8.09
C CYS A 74 7.28 1.89 8.93
N SER A 75 6.40 2.67 8.29
CA SER A 75 5.56 3.65 8.99
C SER A 75 4.57 2.97 9.95
N GLU A 76 4.20 3.64 11.05
CA GLU A 76 3.18 3.16 12.01
C GLU A 76 1.89 2.71 11.32
N ARG A 77 1.46 3.45 10.29
CA ARG A 77 0.29 3.08 9.49
C ARG A 77 0.47 1.74 8.76
N THR A 78 1.68 1.47 8.26
CA THR A 78 2.00 0.20 7.59
C THR A 78 2.04 -0.93 8.60
N ILE A 79 2.66 -0.72 9.76
CA ILE A 79 2.71 -1.67 10.87
C ILE A 79 1.28 -2.02 11.34
N LYS A 80 0.43 -1.01 11.55
CA LYS A 80 -0.98 -1.23 11.90
C LYS A 80 -1.70 -2.08 10.86
N TYR A 81 -1.47 -1.83 9.57
CA TYR A 81 -2.12 -2.59 8.50
C TYR A 81 -1.62 -4.03 8.42
N TYR A 82 -0.32 -4.28 8.66
CA TYR A 82 0.21 -5.63 8.81
C TYR A 82 -0.44 -6.33 10.00
N ARG A 83 -0.47 -5.69 11.17
CA ARG A 83 -1.09 -6.22 12.40
C ARG A 83 -2.53 -6.65 12.14
N GLU A 84 -3.37 -5.73 11.67
CA GLU A 84 -4.80 -6.00 11.44
C GLU A 84 -5.00 -7.16 10.44
N THR A 85 -4.20 -7.22 9.37
CA THR A 85 -4.33 -8.25 8.35
C THR A 85 -3.90 -9.63 8.86
N VAL A 86 -2.73 -9.71 9.49
CA VAL A 86 -2.18 -11.00 9.95
C VAL A 86 -2.96 -11.50 11.17
N GLN A 87 -3.30 -10.63 12.12
CA GLN A 87 -4.12 -10.99 13.28
C GLN A 87 -5.48 -11.54 12.87
N HIS A 88 -6.12 -10.96 11.83
CA HIS A 88 -7.36 -11.49 11.29
C HIS A 88 -7.19 -12.90 10.70
N LEU A 89 -6.09 -13.18 9.98
CA LEU A 89 -5.78 -14.53 9.50
C LEU A 89 -5.62 -15.49 10.68
N LEU A 90 -4.81 -15.12 11.67
CA LEU A 90 -4.52 -15.96 12.83
C LEU A 90 -5.75 -16.24 13.71
N SER A 91 -6.69 -15.31 13.77
CA SER A 91 -7.96 -15.50 14.48
C SER A 91 -8.93 -16.47 13.80
N GLN A 92 -8.72 -16.78 12.53
CA GLN A 92 -9.54 -17.72 11.76
C GLN A 92 -8.92 -19.11 11.65
N THR A 93 -7.75 -19.33 12.26
CA THR A 93 -7.07 -20.63 12.25
C THR A 93 -6.68 -21.05 13.65
N GLU A 94 -6.94 -22.31 13.98
CA GLU A 94 -6.44 -22.94 15.20
C GLU A 94 -5.05 -23.57 15.03
N THR A 95 -4.59 -23.60 13.78
CA THR A 95 -3.33 -24.22 13.38
C THR A 95 -2.15 -23.29 13.70
N SER A 96 -1.02 -23.86 14.15
CA SER A 96 0.23 -23.12 14.25
C SER A 96 0.63 -22.55 12.89
N VAL A 97 1.12 -21.30 12.85
CA VAL A 97 1.59 -20.63 11.61
C VAL A 97 2.58 -21.47 10.83
N ARG A 98 3.34 -22.32 11.51
CA ARG A 98 4.31 -23.24 10.91
C ARG A 98 3.69 -24.33 10.07
N LYS A 99 2.42 -24.66 10.32
CA LYS A 99 1.68 -25.75 9.67
C LYS A 99 0.62 -25.26 8.69
N ILE A 100 0.39 -23.95 8.60
CA ILE A 100 -0.60 -23.38 7.67
C ILE A 100 -0.22 -23.73 6.23
N THR A 101 -1.16 -24.32 5.51
CA THR A 101 -0.99 -24.76 4.13
C THR A 101 -1.39 -23.68 3.11
N THR A 102 -0.98 -23.89 1.86
CA THR A 102 -1.40 -23.04 0.73
C THR A 102 -2.92 -23.08 0.53
N GLU A 103 -3.53 -24.23 0.76
CA GLU A 103 -4.97 -24.45 0.59
C GLU A 103 -5.77 -23.68 1.64
N GLU A 104 -5.38 -23.72 2.91
CA GLU A 104 -6.02 -22.95 3.99
C GLU A 104 -5.96 -21.43 3.70
N ILE A 105 -4.83 -20.93 3.18
CA ILE A 105 -4.73 -19.52 2.82
C ILE A 105 -5.61 -19.17 1.62
N ARG A 106 -5.73 -20.05 0.63
CA ARG A 106 -6.65 -19.84 -0.52
C ARG A 106 -8.10 -19.78 -0.05
N GLU A 107 -8.51 -20.67 0.82
CA GLU A 107 -9.84 -20.70 1.42
C GLU A 107 -10.09 -19.43 2.21
N TYR A 108 -9.17 -19.04 3.11
CA TYR A 108 -9.22 -17.78 3.85
C TYR A 108 -9.41 -16.57 2.94
N LEU A 109 -8.59 -16.42 1.88
CA LEU A 109 -8.69 -15.29 0.95
C LEU A 109 -10.03 -15.28 0.19
N SER A 110 -10.54 -16.45 -0.20
CA SER A 110 -11.83 -16.59 -0.85
C SER A 110 -12.97 -16.18 0.07
N ASP A 111 -12.95 -16.64 1.30
CA ASP A 111 -14.01 -16.35 2.27
C ASP A 111 -13.94 -14.90 2.78
N TYR A 112 -12.74 -14.38 3.01
CA TYR A 112 -12.55 -12.96 3.28
C TYR A 112 -13.17 -12.08 2.20
N GLN A 113 -12.95 -12.42 0.92
CA GLN A 113 -13.51 -11.67 -0.20
C GLN A 113 -15.03 -11.72 -0.23
N LYS A 114 -15.63 -12.92 -0.02
CA LYS A 114 -17.09 -13.11 -0.01
C LYS A 114 -17.76 -12.40 1.17
N LEU A 115 -17.26 -12.63 2.39
CA LEU A 115 -17.84 -12.07 3.62
C LEU A 115 -17.78 -10.55 3.65
N ASN A 116 -16.68 -9.96 3.21
CA ASN A 116 -16.50 -8.52 3.21
C ASN A 116 -16.93 -7.84 1.90
N ASN A 117 -17.41 -8.59 0.92
CA ASN A 117 -17.80 -8.10 -0.41
C ASN A 117 -16.73 -7.14 -1.00
N CYS A 118 -15.47 -7.50 -0.86
CA CYS A 118 -14.37 -6.62 -1.20
C CYS A 118 -13.84 -6.81 -2.62
N SER A 119 -13.24 -5.76 -3.17
CA SER A 119 -12.70 -5.76 -4.53
C SER A 119 -11.44 -6.64 -4.67
N ASN A 120 -11.13 -7.05 -5.90
CA ASN A 120 -9.88 -7.76 -6.21
C ASN A 120 -8.63 -6.95 -5.78
N VAL A 121 -8.69 -5.62 -5.79
CA VAL A 121 -7.60 -4.77 -5.31
C VAL A 121 -7.42 -4.91 -3.80
N THR A 122 -8.52 -4.93 -3.06
CA THR A 122 -8.51 -5.08 -1.60
C THR A 122 -7.95 -6.45 -1.21
N ILE A 123 -8.45 -7.52 -1.83
CA ILE A 123 -7.97 -8.87 -1.50
C ILE A 123 -6.51 -9.09 -1.93
N ASP A 124 -6.04 -8.47 -3.03
CA ASP A 124 -4.61 -8.52 -3.38
C ASP A 124 -3.73 -7.77 -2.39
N ASN A 125 -4.24 -6.72 -1.72
CA ASN A 125 -3.54 -6.05 -0.63
C ASN A 125 -3.43 -6.97 0.60
N VAL A 126 -4.53 -7.64 0.98
CA VAL A 126 -4.53 -8.65 2.06
C VAL A 126 -3.53 -9.75 1.75
N ARG A 127 -3.58 -10.33 0.53
CA ARG A 127 -2.62 -11.34 0.07
C ARG A 127 -1.16 -10.87 0.20
N ARG A 128 -0.86 -9.62 -0.18
CA ARG A 128 0.51 -9.07 -0.09
C ARG A 128 0.99 -8.95 1.34
N ASN A 129 0.14 -8.54 2.27
CA ASN A 129 0.49 -8.46 3.68
C ASN A 129 0.77 -9.84 4.27
N ILE A 130 -0.10 -10.82 3.97
CA ILE A 130 0.10 -12.22 4.38
C ILE A 130 1.39 -12.78 3.75
N SER A 131 1.64 -12.49 2.47
CA SER A 131 2.87 -12.89 1.79
C SER A 131 4.12 -12.32 2.47
N SER A 132 4.08 -11.06 2.90
CA SER A 132 5.20 -10.45 3.63
C SER A 132 5.48 -11.15 4.97
N PHE A 133 4.44 -11.54 5.69
CA PHE A 133 4.56 -12.27 6.95
C PHE A 133 5.16 -13.66 6.75
N PHE A 134 4.64 -14.45 5.81
CA PHE A 134 5.17 -15.79 5.54
C PHE A 134 6.54 -15.78 4.87
N SER A 135 6.90 -14.73 4.11
CA SER A 135 8.26 -14.57 3.59
C SER A 135 9.25 -14.30 4.72
N TRP A 136 8.87 -13.44 5.68
CA TRP A 136 9.68 -13.21 6.88
C TRP A 136 9.85 -14.48 7.71
N LEU A 137 8.80 -15.28 7.93
CA LEU A 137 8.92 -16.57 8.62
C LEU A 137 9.86 -17.55 7.91
N GLU A 138 9.91 -17.53 6.58
CA GLU A 138 10.83 -18.33 5.78
C GLU A 138 12.27 -17.79 5.86
N GLU A 139 12.47 -16.47 5.81
CA GLU A 139 13.77 -15.79 5.90
C GLU A 139 14.42 -15.97 7.29
N GLU A 140 13.62 -16.08 8.35
CA GLU A 140 14.05 -16.34 9.73
C GLU A 140 14.07 -17.84 10.10
N ASP A 141 13.99 -18.73 9.11
CA ASP A 141 14.03 -20.19 9.26
C ASP A 141 12.95 -20.78 10.21
N TYR A 142 11.86 -20.03 10.48
CA TYR A 142 10.74 -20.55 11.27
C TYR A 142 9.88 -21.55 10.47
N ILE A 143 9.89 -21.44 9.13
CA ILE A 143 9.28 -22.38 8.20
C ILE A 143 10.24 -22.69 7.06
N LEU A 144 10.24 -23.93 6.58
CA LEU A 144 11.10 -24.33 5.46
C LEU A 144 10.71 -23.67 4.12
N LYS A 145 9.42 -23.39 3.95
CA LYS A 145 8.88 -22.89 2.69
C LYS A 145 7.57 -22.15 2.91
N SER A 146 7.53 -20.92 2.43
CA SER A 146 6.31 -20.10 2.51
C SER A 146 5.15 -20.73 1.72
N PRO A 147 3.97 -20.90 2.34
CA PRO A 147 2.76 -21.38 1.67
C PRO A 147 2.26 -20.38 0.62
N MET A 148 2.71 -19.13 0.66
CA MET A 148 2.34 -18.07 -0.28
C MET A 148 2.99 -18.20 -1.66
N ARG A 149 4.03 -19.00 -1.82
CA ARG A 149 4.78 -19.14 -3.10
C ARG A 149 3.91 -19.53 -4.30
N ARG A 150 2.83 -20.28 -4.06
CA ARG A 150 1.87 -20.72 -5.09
C ARG A 150 0.63 -19.83 -5.21
N ILE A 151 0.57 -18.72 -4.45
CA ILE A 151 -0.54 -17.77 -4.48
C ILE A 151 -0.09 -16.50 -5.19
N HIS A 152 -0.38 -16.44 -6.48
CA HIS A 152 0.05 -15.35 -7.35
C HIS A 152 -0.83 -14.10 -7.18
N LYS A 153 -0.34 -12.99 -7.72
CA LYS A 153 -1.05 -11.71 -7.78
C LYS A 153 -2.45 -11.88 -8.38
N ILE A 154 -3.45 -11.35 -7.72
CA ILE A 154 -4.83 -11.36 -8.19
C ILE A 154 -4.98 -10.36 -9.33
N LYS A 155 -5.51 -10.84 -10.46
CA LYS A 155 -5.75 -9.97 -11.63
C LYS A 155 -6.81 -8.91 -11.30
N THR A 156 -6.46 -7.66 -11.51
CA THR A 156 -7.35 -6.52 -11.34
C THR A 156 -7.58 -5.85 -12.68
N LYS A 157 -8.80 -5.43 -12.95
CA LYS A 157 -9.07 -4.64 -14.16
C LYS A 157 -8.41 -3.27 -13.99
N THR A 158 -7.63 -2.86 -15.00
CA THR A 158 -7.14 -1.49 -15.08
C THR A 158 -8.28 -0.59 -15.52
N VAL A 159 -8.82 0.20 -14.61
CA VAL A 159 -9.88 1.16 -14.92
C VAL A 159 -9.24 2.53 -15.02
N VAL A 160 -9.46 3.20 -16.15
CA VAL A 160 -9.10 4.61 -16.30
C VAL A 160 -9.94 5.43 -15.32
N LYS A 161 -9.27 6.01 -14.34
CA LYS A 161 -9.95 6.79 -13.31
C LYS A 161 -10.25 8.18 -13.82
N SER A 162 -11.49 8.65 -13.64
CA SER A 162 -11.92 9.98 -14.07
C SER A 162 -11.09 11.12 -13.45
N VAL A 163 -10.94 12.19 -14.19
CA VAL A 163 -10.36 13.47 -13.77
C VAL A 163 -11.46 14.50 -13.51
N ILE A 164 -11.13 15.65 -12.96
CA ILE A 164 -12.04 16.78 -12.84
C ILE A 164 -11.91 17.58 -14.14
N SER A 165 -13.00 17.85 -14.85
CA SER A 165 -12.98 18.70 -16.05
C SER A 165 -12.70 20.15 -15.68
N ASP A 166 -12.34 20.96 -16.67
CA ASP A 166 -12.10 22.38 -16.45
C ASP A 166 -13.38 23.09 -15.97
N GLU A 167 -14.56 22.74 -16.51
CA GLU A 167 -15.86 23.25 -16.01
C GLU A 167 -16.15 22.77 -14.60
N GLY A 168 -15.72 21.55 -14.25
CA GLY A 168 -15.87 20.99 -12.91
C GLY A 168 -15.06 21.78 -11.87
N ILE A 169 -13.86 22.23 -12.24
CA ILE A 169 -13.01 23.06 -11.37
C ILE A 169 -13.64 24.46 -11.20
N GLU A 170 -14.11 25.09 -12.27
CA GLU A 170 -14.76 26.41 -12.14
C GLU A 170 -16.04 26.31 -11.31
N LYS A 171 -16.87 25.27 -11.48
CA LYS A 171 -18.03 25.03 -10.60
C LYS A 171 -17.64 24.87 -9.14
N LEU A 172 -16.53 24.20 -8.83
CA LEU A 172 -16.02 24.08 -7.46
C LEU A 172 -15.61 25.42 -6.90
N ARG A 173 -14.94 26.28 -7.68
CA ARG A 173 -14.51 27.63 -7.31
C ARG A 173 -15.70 28.55 -7.03
N ASP A 174 -16.62 28.64 -7.99
CA ASP A 174 -17.78 29.53 -7.93
C ASP A 174 -18.74 29.22 -6.76
N ASN A 175 -18.76 27.97 -6.31
CA ASN A 175 -19.63 27.53 -5.22
C ASN A 175 -18.91 27.33 -3.89
N CYS A 176 -17.63 27.72 -3.81
CA CYS A 176 -16.82 27.63 -2.61
C CYS A 176 -16.90 28.97 -1.83
N ASN A 177 -17.70 29.02 -0.78
CA ASN A 177 -17.91 30.23 0.01
C ASN A 177 -16.76 30.52 0.98
N GLU A 178 -16.01 29.51 1.38
CA GLU A 178 -14.91 29.64 2.35
C GLU A 178 -13.59 29.89 1.65
N LYS A 179 -12.94 31.02 1.93
CA LYS A 179 -11.63 31.37 1.35
C LYS A 179 -10.57 30.30 1.59
N ARG A 180 -10.59 29.67 2.78
CA ARG A 180 -9.71 28.54 3.09
C ARG A 180 -9.89 27.39 2.12
N ASP A 181 -11.13 26.96 1.92
CA ASP A 181 -11.45 25.80 1.09
C ASP A 181 -11.16 26.11 -0.39
N LEU A 182 -11.35 27.35 -0.83
CA LEU A 182 -10.97 27.81 -2.18
C LEU A 182 -9.44 27.77 -2.37
N ALA A 183 -8.68 28.24 -1.40
CA ALA A 183 -7.21 28.16 -1.42
C ALA A 183 -6.73 26.68 -1.45
N ILE A 184 -7.38 25.79 -0.71
CA ILE A 184 -7.10 24.34 -0.74
C ILE A 184 -7.36 23.77 -2.15
N ILE A 185 -8.49 24.09 -2.77
CA ILE A 185 -8.86 23.62 -4.12
C ILE A 185 -7.79 24.03 -5.13
N ASP A 186 -7.40 25.29 -5.13
CA ASP A 186 -6.46 25.79 -6.11
C ASP A 186 -5.03 25.32 -5.87
N LEU A 187 -4.60 25.24 -4.63
CA LEU A 187 -3.29 24.67 -4.33
C LEU A 187 -3.18 23.20 -4.74
N LEU A 188 -4.20 22.38 -4.43
CA LEU A 188 -4.26 20.98 -4.87
C LEU A 188 -4.29 20.85 -6.38
N TYR A 189 -5.06 21.68 -7.08
CA TYR A 189 -5.22 21.61 -8.53
C TYR A 189 -3.99 22.11 -9.30
N SER A 190 -3.32 23.11 -8.75
CA SER A 190 -2.13 23.70 -9.35
C SER A 190 -0.87 22.84 -9.14
N THR A 191 -0.66 22.36 -7.91
CA THR A 191 0.57 21.65 -7.52
C THR A 191 0.49 20.13 -7.62
N GLY A 192 -0.71 19.56 -7.47
CA GLY A 192 -0.92 18.12 -7.37
C GLY A 192 -0.30 17.47 -6.13
N ILE A 193 -0.02 18.21 -5.06
CA ILE A 193 0.54 17.66 -3.81
C ILE A 193 -0.40 16.64 -3.16
N ARG A 194 0.16 15.77 -2.30
CA ARG A 194 -0.65 14.82 -1.54
C ARG A 194 -1.36 15.55 -0.39
N VAL A 195 -2.54 15.05 -0.01
CA VAL A 195 -3.29 15.66 1.11
C VAL A 195 -2.51 15.68 2.42
N GLY A 196 -1.67 14.65 2.66
CA GLY A 196 -0.77 14.63 3.82
C GLY A 196 0.28 15.74 3.76
N GLU A 197 0.84 16.03 2.59
CA GLU A 197 1.77 17.14 2.36
C GLU A 197 1.05 18.48 2.55
N LEU A 198 -0.17 18.63 2.02
CA LEU A 198 -0.99 19.84 2.15
C LEU A 198 -1.23 20.24 3.62
N VAL A 199 -1.65 19.28 4.46
CA VAL A 199 -2.02 19.56 5.86
C VAL A 199 -0.79 19.84 6.74
N ASN A 200 0.38 19.38 6.31
CA ASN A 200 1.63 19.60 7.03
C ASN A 200 2.33 20.93 6.66
N LEU A 201 1.87 21.63 5.61
CA LEU A 201 2.42 22.93 5.25
C LEU A 201 2.23 23.94 6.37
N ASN A 202 3.28 24.73 6.61
CA ASN A 202 3.27 25.94 7.42
C ASN A 202 3.15 27.18 6.51
N ILE A 203 2.84 28.33 7.07
CA ILE A 203 2.78 29.60 6.33
C ILE A 203 4.15 29.92 5.73
N ASP A 204 5.22 29.68 6.50
CA ASP A 204 6.60 29.98 6.09
C ASP A 204 7.13 29.05 4.97
N ASP A 205 6.47 27.91 4.72
CA ASP A 205 6.82 27.03 3.60
C ASP A 205 6.38 27.59 2.23
N ILE A 206 5.61 28.69 2.23
CA ILE A 206 5.00 29.27 1.02
C ILE A 206 5.75 30.54 0.58
N ASP A 207 6.41 30.46 -0.55
CA ASP A 207 6.89 31.65 -1.26
C ASP A 207 5.80 32.14 -2.24
N LEU A 208 5.03 33.15 -1.80
CA LEU A 208 3.99 33.75 -2.63
C LEU A 208 4.58 34.50 -3.84
N GLU A 209 5.75 35.09 -3.73
CA GLU A 209 6.33 35.83 -4.86
C GLU A 209 6.92 34.89 -5.90
N GLY A 210 7.70 33.89 -5.48
CA GLY A 210 8.22 32.85 -6.33
C GLY A 210 7.13 31.87 -6.83
N ARG A 211 5.96 31.85 -6.20
CA ARG A 211 4.86 30.91 -6.46
C ARG A 211 5.30 29.47 -6.31
N GLU A 212 5.99 29.18 -5.25
CA GLU A 212 6.50 27.85 -4.94
C GLU A 212 6.34 27.51 -3.46
N CYS A 213 6.37 26.23 -3.15
CA CYS A 213 6.44 25.76 -1.77
C CYS A 213 7.26 24.47 -1.68
N ILE A 214 7.81 24.24 -0.49
CA ILE A 214 8.56 23.03 -0.16
C ILE A 214 7.60 22.06 0.50
N VAL A 215 7.57 20.80 0.02
CA VAL A 215 6.76 19.75 0.61
C VAL A 215 7.63 18.54 0.94
N TYR A 216 7.31 17.89 2.07
CA TYR A 216 8.01 16.71 2.55
C TYR A 216 7.21 15.46 2.21
N GLY A 217 7.81 14.57 1.44
CA GLY A 217 7.24 13.30 1.01
C GLY A 217 7.56 12.14 1.96
N LYS A 218 7.23 10.91 1.55
CA LYS A 218 7.55 9.70 2.29
C LYS A 218 9.07 9.57 2.49
N GLY A 219 9.51 9.36 3.73
CA GLY A 219 10.92 9.26 4.10
C GLY A 219 11.64 10.60 4.10
N ASP A 220 10.94 11.66 4.49
CA ASP A 220 11.46 13.03 4.64
C ASP A 220 12.14 13.62 3.38
N LYS A 221 11.76 13.09 2.22
CA LYS A 221 12.28 13.61 0.95
C LYS A 221 11.60 14.94 0.63
N GLU A 222 12.39 15.99 0.71
CA GLU A 222 12.01 17.35 0.31
C GLU A 222 11.84 17.44 -1.20
N ARG A 223 10.82 18.16 -1.65
CA ARG A 223 10.70 18.60 -3.03
C ARG A 223 10.00 19.94 -3.13
N ARG A 224 10.44 20.73 -4.11
CA ARG A 224 9.82 21.99 -4.46
C ARG A 224 8.67 21.74 -5.44
N VAL A 225 7.55 22.41 -5.20
CA VAL A 225 6.36 22.38 -6.09
C VAL A 225 5.95 23.81 -6.41
N TYR A 226 5.31 24.00 -7.56
CA TYR A 226 4.97 25.32 -8.09
C TYR A 226 3.47 25.45 -8.24
N PHE A 227 2.96 26.66 -7.94
CA PHE A 227 1.54 26.96 -8.06
C PHE A 227 1.28 28.15 -8.97
N ASP A 228 0.10 28.18 -9.57
CA ASP A 228 -0.28 29.20 -10.53
C ASP A 228 -0.74 30.52 -9.87
N ALA A 229 -1.05 31.55 -10.71
CA ALA A 229 -1.46 32.84 -10.23
C ALA A 229 -2.81 32.81 -9.48
N LYS A 230 -3.74 31.93 -9.85
CA LYS A 230 -5.02 31.78 -9.13
C LYS A 230 -4.78 31.26 -7.71
N ALA A 231 -3.95 30.23 -7.55
CA ALA A 231 -3.59 29.70 -6.24
C ALA A 231 -2.90 30.80 -5.38
N LYS A 232 -1.98 31.60 -5.95
CA LYS A 232 -1.36 32.74 -5.26
C LYS A 232 -2.41 33.69 -4.70
N VAL A 233 -3.37 34.12 -5.52
CA VAL A 233 -4.41 35.07 -5.12
C VAL A 233 -5.25 34.50 -3.97
N HIS A 234 -5.75 33.27 -4.13
CA HIS A 234 -6.63 32.68 -3.13
C HIS A 234 -5.90 32.31 -1.84
N LEU A 235 -4.63 31.91 -1.91
CA LEU A 235 -3.77 31.71 -0.72
C LEU A 235 -3.59 33.04 0.04
N LYS A 236 -3.22 34.10 -0.68
CA LYS A 236 -3.04 35.44 -0.08
C LYS A 236 -4.33 35.91 0.58
N ASP A 237 -5.47 35.77 -0.12
CA ASP A 237 -6.78 36.16 0.40
C ASP A 237 -7.17 35.38 1.65
N TYR A 238 -6.88 34.06 1.67
CA TYR A 238 -7.10 33.24 2.85
C TYR A 238 -6.20 33.64 4.02
N ILE A 239 -4.88 33.74 3.79
CA ILE A 239 -3.92 34.13 4.84
C ILE A 239 -4.28 35.47 5.46
N ASN A 240 -4.71 36.45 4.65
CA ASN A 240 -5.12 37.77 5.12
C ASN A 240 -6.40 37.75 5.98
N THR A 241 -7.19 36.68 5.93
CA THR A 241 -8.40 36.53 6.78
C THR A 241 -8.10 35.86 8.11
N ARG A 242 -6.90 35.34 8.31
CA ARG A 242 -6.53 34.66 9.55
C ARG A 242 -6.30 35.65 10.68
N THR A 243 -6.84 35.32 11.83
CA THR A 243 -6.69 36.11 13.07
C THR A 243 -5.96 35.32 14.17
N ASP A 244 -5.72 34.04 13.95
CA ASP A 244 -4.99 33.15 14.85
C ASP A 244 -3.46 33.26 14.67
N LYS A 245 -2.70 32.63 15.58
CA LYS A 245 -1.23 32.61 15.55
C LYS A 245 -0.68 31.21 15.22
N ASN A 246 -1.51 30.29 14.72
CA ASN A 246 -1.05 28.96 14.41
C ASN A 246 -0.13 29.00 13.17
N GLU A 247 1.01 28.34 13.24
CA GLU A 247 1.98 28.27 12.15
C GLU A 247 1.46 27.50 10.91
N ALA A 248 0.50 26.57 11.13
CA ALA A 248 -0.05 25.76 10.04
C ALA A 248 -0.65 26.64 8.94
N LEU A 249 -0.38 26.30 7.67
CA LEU A 249 -0.99 27.02 6.54
C LEU A 249 -2.52 26.90 6.57
N PHE A 250 -3.05 25.73 6.82
CA PHE A 250 -4.51 25.48 6.87
C PHE A 250 -4.94 25.07 8.26
N VAL A 251 -5.91 25.81 8.80
CA VAL A 251 -6.50 25.58 10.13
C VAL A 251 -7.99 25.33 10.08
N THR A 252 -8.56 24.85 11.18
CA THR A 252 -10.03 24.72 11.33
C THR A 252 -10.67 26.12 11.31
N LEU A 253 -11.94 26.21 10.89
CA LEU A 253 -12.67 27.49 10.86
C LEU A 253 -13.11 27.92 12.25
N ASP A 254 -13.37 26.95 13.12
CA ASP A 254 -13.83 27.16 14.48
C ASP A 254 -12.61 27.23 15.43
N ALA A 255 -12.73 28.04 16.50
CA ALA A 255 -11.74 28.08 17.57
C ALA A 255 -11.53 26.66 18.16
N PRO A 256 -10.30 26.30 18.54
CA PRO A 256 -9.09 27.13 18.67
C PRO A 256 -8.24 27.29 17.40
N HIS A 257 -8.77 27.04 16.20
CA HIS A 257 -8.06 27.11 14.91
C HIS A 257 -6.86 26.16 14.82
N ASP A 258 -7.13 24.89 15.16
CA ASP A 258 -6.13 23.82 15.08
C ASP A 258 -5.74 23.52 13.63
N ARG A 259 -4.51 23.00 13.43
CA ARG A 259 -4.07 22.47 12.13
C ARG A 259 -5.12 21.55 11.52
N LEU A 260 -5.49 21.82 10.28
CA LEU A 260 -6.51 21.06 9.56
C LEU A 260 -6.01 19.62 9.29
N LYS A 261 -6.81 18.62 9.68
CA LYS A 261 -6.48 17.20 9.47
C LYS A 261 -6.89 16.73 8.08
N ILE A 262 -6.28 15.65 7.60
CA ILE A 262 -6.59 15.01 6.30
C ILE A 262 -8.10 14.77 6.15
N SER A 263 -8.74 14.20 7.19
CA SER A 263 -10.18 13.93 7.21
C SER A 263 -11.02 15.21 7.02
N GLY A 264 -10.58 16.33 7.59
CA GLY A 264 -11.23 17.63 7.43
C GLY A 264 -11.24 18.08 5.97
N VAL A 265 -10.09 18.01 5.28
CA VAL A 265 -9.99 18.33 3.84
C VAL A 265 -10.89 17.40 3.02
N GLU A 266 -10.83 16.10 3.27
CA GLU A 266 -11.62 15.11 2.52
C GLU A 266 -13.12 15.29 2.70
N ILE A 267 -13.57 15.56 3.92
CA ILE A 267 -15.01 15.80 4.21
C ILE A 267 -15.48 17.06 3.48
N ARG A 268 -14.73 18.16 3.53
CA ARG A 268 -15.10 19.42 2.88
C ARG A 268 -15.19 19.25 1.37
N LEU A 269 -14.17 18.70 0.73
CA LEU A 269 -14.17 18.44 -0.72
C LEU A 269 -15.31 17.50 -1.14
N ARG A 270 -15.60 16.47 -0.35
CA ARG A 270 -16.70 15.53 -0.62
C ARG A 270 -18.07 16.21 -0.50
N LYS A 271 -18.27 17.04 0.53
CA LYS A 271 -19.50 17.80 0.71
C LYS A 271 -19.75 18.76 -0.45
N LEU A 272 -18.72 19.52 -0.87
CA LEU A 272 -18.81 20.43 -1.99
C LEU A 272 -19.11 19.69 -3.31
N GLY A 273 -18.40 18.61 -3.59
CA GLY A 273 -18.65 17.79 -4.77
C GLY A 273 -20.07 17.21 -4.84
N ARG A 274 -20.61 16.74 -3.70
CA ARG A 274 -22.00 16.26 -3.62
C ARG A 274 -23.02 17.37 -3.89
N LYS A 275 -22.83 18.56 -3.31
CA LYS A 275 -23.67 19.73 -3.53
C LYS A 275 -23.80 20.09 -5.02
N LEU A 276 -22.72 19.87 -5.77
CA LEU A 276 -22.64 20.22 -7.19
C LEU A 276 -22.92 19.03 -8.13
N SER A 277 -23.38 17.89 -7.60
CA SER A 277 -23.60 16.66 -8.38
C SER A 277 -22.36 16.22 -9.19
N LEU A 278 -21.16 16.56 -8.71
CA LEU A 278 -19.93 16.13 -9.31
C LEU A 278 -19.56 14.72 -8.82
N GLU A 279 -19.02 13.90 -9.72
CA GLU A 279 -18.48 12.61 -9.35
C GLU A 279 -17.48 12.76 -8.20
N ARG A 280 -17.49 11.86 -7.23
CA ARG A 280 -16.74 11.87 -5.96
C ARG A 280 -15.47 12.71 -6.00
N ILE A 281 -15.50 13.91 -5.41
CA ILE A 281 -14.36 14.82 -5.30
C ILE A 281 -13.53 14.45 -4.06
N HIS A 282 -12.22 14.26 -4.25
CA HIS A 282 -11.26 13.94 -3.19
C HIS A 282 -9.83 14.36 -3.61
N PRO A 283 -8.88 14.56 -2.70
CA PRO A 283 -7.55 15.11 -3.00
C PRO A 283 -6.80 14.39 -4.13
N HIS A 284 -6.82 13.06 -4.16
CA HIS A 284 -6.16 12.31 -5.24
C HIS A 284 -6.77 12.55 -6.64
N LYS A 285 -8.04 12.98 -6.71
CA LYS A 285 -8.66 13.35 -7.99
C LYS A 285 -8.06 14.65 -8.54
N PHE A 286 -7.77 15.63 -7.67
CA PHE A 286 -7.05 16.86 -8.04
C PHE A 286 -5.65 16.56 -8.56
N ARG A 287 -4.87 15.76 -7.83
CA ARG A 287 -3.52 15.36 -8.24
C ARG A 287 -3.51 14.67 -9.59
N ARG A 288 -4.48 13.79 -9.86
CA ARG A 288 -4.66 13.14 -11.14
C ARG A 288 -5.01 14.14 -12.25
N SER A 289 -5.94 15.05 -11.97
CA SER A 289 -6.36 16.09 -12.91
C SER A 289 -5.21 17.01 -13.29
N MET A 290 -4.38 17.43 -12.31
CA MET A 290 -3.18 18.21 -12.56
C MET A 290 -2.20 17.45 -13.46
N ALA A 291 -1.91 16.18 -13.15
CA ALA A 291 -0.99 15.36 -13.93
C ALA A 291 -1.46 15.16 -15.37
N THR A 292 -2.72 14.80 -15.57
CA THR A 292 -3.33 14.63 -16.90
C THR A 292 -3.27 15.94 -17.68
N ARG A 293 -3.70 17.06 -17.07
CA ARG A 293 -3.66 18.39 -17.71
C ARG A 293 -2.23 18.82 -18.08
N ALA A 294 -1.23 18.54 -17.24
CA ALA A 294 0.16 18.86 -17.53
C ALA A 294 0.66 18.10 -18.76
N ILE A 295 0.36 16.79 -18.83
CA ILE A 295 0.70 15.93 -19.98
C ILE A 295 -0.05 16.39 -21.23
N ASP A 296 -1.34 16.69 -21.13
CA ASP A 296 -2.16 17.19 -22.24
C ASP A 296 -1.65 18.53 -22.81
N LYS A 297 -1.04 19.35 -21.95
CA LYS A 297 -0.37 20.60 -22.36
C LYS A 297 1.05 20.41 -22.90
N GLY A 298 1.54 19.17 -22.98
CA GLY A 298 2.83 18.81 -23.54
C GLY A 298 4.01 18.82 -22.56
N MET A 299 3.74 18.83 -21.23
CA MET A 299 4.81 18.67 -20.25
C MET A 299 5.39 17.26 -20.34
N PRO A 300 6.72 17.10 -20.45
CA PRO A 300 7.37 15.79 -20.46
C PRO A 300 7.01 14.99 -19.19
N ILE A 301 6.79 13.69 -19.35
CA ILE A 301 6.31 12.81 -18.26
C ILE A 301 7.29 12.74 -17.10
N GLU A 302 8.59 12.85 -17.37
CA GLU A 302 9.65 12.87 -16.37
C GLU A 302 9.56 14.12 -15.48
N GLN A 303 9.17 15.27 -16.06
CA GLN A 303 8.94 16.50 -15.30
C GLN A 303 7.68 16.36 -14.43
N VAL A 304 6.60 15.77 -14.97
CA VAL A 304 5.39 15.47 -14.18
C VAL A 304 5.71 14.50 -13.05
N GLN A 305 6.51 13.46 -13.32
CA GLN A 305 6.98 12.51 -12.30
C GLN A 305 7.73 13.24 -11.16
N LYS A 306 8.62 14.14 -11.52
CA LYS A 306 9.43 14.92 -10.56
C LYS A 306 8.56 15.83 -9.70
N ILE A 307 7.63 16.59 -10.30
CA ILE A 307 6.68 17.45 -9.58
C ILE A 307 5.83 16.62 -8.61
N LEU A 308 5.34 15.49 -9.05
CA LEU A 308 4.54 14.59 -8.22
C LEU A 308 5.36 13.86 -7.15
N GLY A 309 6.66 13.71 -7.31
CA GLY A 309 7.52 12.93 -6.42
C GLY A 309 7.14 11.43 -6.45
N HIS A 310 6.99 10.87 -7.66
CA HIS A 310 6.83 9.43 -7.85
C HIS A 310 8.20 8.78 -8.00
N SER A 311 8.48 7.78 -7.16
CA SER A 311 9.73 7.01 -7.24
C SER A 311 9.82 6.14 -8.50
N GLN A 312 8.67 5.73 -9.04
CA GLN A 312 8.57 4.90 -10.24
C GLN A 312 7.75 5.61 -11.31
N ILE A 313 8.24 5.59 -12.54
CA ILE A 313 7.60 6.24 -13.69
C ILE A 313 6.25 5.61 -14.03
N ASP A 314 6.09 4.30 -13.82
CA ASP A 314 4.84 3.56 -14.06
C ASP A 314 3.64 4.17 -13.35
N THR A 315 3.87 4.77 -12.16
CA THR A 315 2.82 5.48 -11.43
C THR A 315 2.35 6.73 -12.18
N THR A 316 3.24 7.39 -12.92
CA THR A 316 2.93 8.59 -13.72
C THR A 316 2.37 8.21 -15.09
N MET A 317 2.83 7.11 -15.68
CA MET A 317 2.34 6.58 -16.96
C MET A 317 0.84 6.32 -16.96
N GLN A 318 0.25 5.99 -15.83
CA GLN A 318 -1.21 5.82 -15.69
C GLN A 318 -2.00 7.08 -16.08
N TYR A 319 -1.39 8.26 -16.01
CA TYR A 319 -2.01 9.53 -16.41
C TYR A 319 -1.85 9.81 -17.91
N ALA A 320 -0.80 9.31 -18.54
CA ALA A 320 -0.54 9.45 -19.96
C ALA A 320 -1.46 8.56 -20.82
N MET A 321 -1.94 7.44 -20.26
CA MET A 321 -2.82 6.49 -20.98
C MET A 321 -4.24 7.02 -21.25
N VAL A 322 -4.59 8.21 -20.74
CA VAL A 322 -5.96 8.73 -20.78
C VAL A 322 -6.33 9.33 -22.13
N ASN A 323 -5.36 9.72 -23.00
CA ASN A 323 -5.72 10.50 -24.18
C ASN A 323 -4.95 10.08 -25.46
N GLN A 324 -5.60 9.29 -26.33
CA GLN A 324 -5.06 8.96 -27.68
C GLN A 324 -4.89 10.19 -28.60
N ASN A 325 -5.63 11.27 -28.32
CA ASN A 325 -5.48 12.52 -29.10
C ASN A 325 -4.09 13.13 -28.94
N ASN A 326 -3.44 12.92 -27.80
CA ASN A 326 -2.08 13.41 -27.57
C ASN A 326 -1.05 12.73 -28.47
N VAL A 327 -1.23 11.45 -28.81
CA VAL A 327 -0.34 10.73 -29.73
C VAL A 327 -0.46 11.32 -31.12
N LYS A 328 -1.67 11.60 -31.60
CA LYS A 328 -1.91 12.21 -32.91
C LYS A 328 -1.31 13.62 -33.01
N THR A 329 -1.54 14.45 -31.97
CA THR A 329 -1.00 15.81 -31.89
C THR A 329 0.53 15.81 -31.82
N ALA A 330 1.11 14.92 -31.03
CA ALA A 330 2.56 14.76 -30.94
C ALA A 330 3.15 14.29 -32.29
N HIS A 331 2.51 13.30 -32.93
CA HIS A 331 2.94 12.85 -34.27
C HIS A 331 2.94 14.02 -35.26
N GLN A 332 1.86 14.80 -35.33
CA GLN A 332 1.76 15.95 -36.21
C GLN A 332 2.80 17.03 -35.87
N LYS A 333 3.12 17.24 -34.61
CA LYS A 333 4.07 18.28 -34.17
C LYS A 333 5.53 17.91 -34.44
N TYR A 334 5.89 16.63 -34.32
CA TYR A 334 7.29 16.19 -34.32
C TYR A 334 7.69 15.38 -35.55
N LEU A 335 6.74 14.85 -36.34
CA LEU A 335 7.00 13.98 -37.48
C LEU A 335 6.33 14.44 -38.79
N ALA A 336 5.50 15.45 -38.76
CA ALA A 336 4.97 16.15 -39.95
C ALA A 336 5.64 17.49 -40.11
#